data_7f5f3daea36061655f4e4ffb626f0666
#
_entry.id   7f5f3daea36061655f4e4ffb626f0666
#
_cell.length_a   1.000
_cell.length_b   1.000
_cell.length_c   1.000
_cell.angle_alpha   90.00
_cell.angle_beta   90.00
_cell.angle_gamma   90.00
#
_symmetry.space_group_name_H-M   'P 1'
#
loop_
_entity.id
_entity.type
_entity.pdbx_description
1 polymer ?
#
loop_
_entity_poly.entity_id
_entity_poly.type
_entity_poly.pdbx_seq_one_letter_code
_entity_poly.pdbx_strand_id
1 'polypeptide(L)'
;MDALFETYAKLRKRMALYRVRAVPNQNYRRDGTKSYVSALNRFGFQPTKPGPYFQIFEKSEEAPSMPVAPGVKPGHVWRGLFKKITGQEEPGEVTAEDQQNDSEYLCEVMIGTAWTAERQIVKMHFDTGSGDFWVRDKSFDPKKSVTWKLAEDKSWKVQYGDGSSASGIMGHDILIIGGIQIKRQAIEIATEMSAQFTEGSMDGILGLAFSKRNTVRTDGEADPQRTVVDNMMAQDDIPPEAELFTAALYSNIEEDLRSFYTFGWIDEDIVKASGEEIVWADVDNSEGLWMFSSEQVTIDDQQVRIEGNKAIADTGTPLVLVSDQVCEALYAHIPGAEYSEEYQGWTIPRETEVDKLPQFRIAIGDKEFIIQKGDLIFAPTDKGVFYGSVQSRGENSFDVLGTAFLKSIYAIWDQGRKRFGAVTKIEAFIPPTKYDRPRLTDEDRKELGVIIGYGDISSTFFEKRA
;
A
#
# COMPACT_ATOMS: atom_id res chain seq x y z
N MET A 1 18.94 -12.31 17.92
CA MET A 1 18.87 -11.93 16.50
C MET A 1 19.69 -12.83 15.59
N ASP A 2 20.96 -13.11 15.89
CA ASP A 2 21.83 -13.90 14.99
C ASP A 2 21.28 -15.28 14.61
N ALA A 3 20.71 -16.03 15.56
CA ALA A 3 20.08 -17.32 15.27
C ALA A 3 18.86 -17.21 14.32
N LEU A 4 18.09 -16.14 14.42
CA LEU A 4 16.96 -15.90 13.54
C LEU A 4 17.44 -15.58 12.12
N PHE A 5 18.46 -14.72 11.99
CA PHE A 5 19.04 -14.40 10.68
C PHE A 5 19.71 -15.61 10.02
N GLU A 6 20.34 -16.48 10.81
CA GLU A 6 20.87 -17.75 10.29
C GLU A 6 19.74 -18.63 9.72
N THR A 7 18.59 -18.68 10.42
CA THR A 7 17.40 -19.40 9.96
C THR A 7 16.89 -18.82 8.64
N TYR A 8 16.74 -17.49 8.53
CA TYR A 8 16.33 -16.85 7.28
C TYR A 8 17.34 -17.08 6.14
N ALA A 9 18.63 -17.03 6.42
CA ALA A 9 19.66 -17.31 5.40
C ALA A 9 19.57 -18.74 4.86
N LYS A 10 19.36 -19.73 5.74
CA LYS A 10 19.15 -21.14 5.35
C LYS A 10 17.86 -21.30 4.52
N LEU A 11 16.76 -20.71 4.98
CA LEU A 11 15.46 -20.75 4.30
C LEU A 11 15.56 -20.13 2.92
N ARG A 12 16.12 -18.91 2.84
CA ARG A 12 16.30 -18.19 1.58
C ARG A 12 17.09 -19.00 0.56
N LYS A 13 18.20 -19.60 0.98
CA LYS A 13 19.04 -20.44 0.09
C LYS A 13 18.25 -21.68 -0.36
N ARG A 14 17.56 -22.39 0.56
CA ARG A 14 16.80 -23.60 0.26
C ARG A 14 15.66 -23.36 -0.71
N MET A 15 14.94 -22.24 -0.55
CA MET A 15 13.76 -21.89 -1.34
C MET A 15 14.08 -20.94 -2.51
N ALA A 16 15.36 -20.58 -2.69
CA ALA A 16 15.78 -19.59 -3.69
C ALA A 16 15.00 -18.25 -3.60
N LEU A 17 14.75 -17.80 -2.36
CA LEU A 17 14.02 -16.55 -2.13
C LEU A 17 14.85 -15.35 -2.56
N TYR A 18 14.19 -14.37 -3.18
CA TYR A 18 14.81 -13.14 -3.65
C TYR A 18 13.95 -11.92 -3.32
N ARG A 19 14.54 -10.72 -3.42
CA ARG A 19 13.83 -9.45 -3.30
C ARG A 19 12.90 -9.26 -4.50
N VAL A 20 11.67 -8.85 -4.23
CA VAL A 20 10.76 -8.35 -5.27
C VAL A 20 11.04 -6.86 -5.43
N ARG A 21 11.61 -6.46 -6.55
CA ARG A 21 11.91 -5.07 -6.83
C ARG A 21 10.64 -4.23 -6.84
N ALA A 22 10.69 -3.10 -6.16
CA ALA A 22 9.66 -2.08 -6.18
C ALA A 22 10.18 -0.92 -7.04
N VAL A 23 9.75 -0.87 -8.29
CA VAL A 23 10.24 0.10 -9.26
C VAL A 23 9.33 1.33 -9.22
N PRO A 24 9.88 2.55 -9.09
CA PRO A 24 9.09 3.76 -9.15
C PRO A 24 8.26 3.83 -10.42
N ASN A 25 7.00 4.20 -10.27
CA ASN A 25 6.10 4.37 -11.40
C ASN A 25 6.42 5.69 -12.12
N GLN A 26 7.07 5.64 -13.26
CA GLN A 26 7.49 6.82 -14.02
C GLN A 26 6.32 7.66 -14.55
N ASN A 27 5.13 7.08 -14.64
CA ASN A 27 3.92 7.79 -15.06
C ASN A 27 3.21 8.46 -13.87
N TYR A 28 3.59 8.10 -12.64
CA TYR A 28 3.02 8.71 -11.45
C TYR A 28 3.38 10.20 -11.37
N ARG A 29 2.37 11.02 -11.17
CA ARG A 29 2.53 12.46 -10.92
C ARG A 29 1.90 12.77 -9.57
N ARG A 30 2.72 13.24 -8.64
CA ARG A 30 2.25 13.61 -7.31
C ARG A 30 1.31 14.80 -7.42
N ASP A 31 0.10 14.64 -6.92
CA ASP A 31 -0.90 15.68 -6.75
C ASP A 31 -1.42 15.60 -5.32
N GLY A 32 -1.15 16.61 -4.51
CA GLY A 32 -1.43 16.58 -3.09
C GLY A 32 -2.91 16.47 -2.80
N THR A 33 -3.72 17.30 -3.42
CA THR A 33 -5.17 17.33 -3.22
C THR A 33 -5.82 16.01 -3.63
N LYS A 34 -5.44 15.47 -4.80
CA LYS A 34 -6.00 14.20 -5.28
C LYS A 34 -5.61 13.04 -4.37
N SER A 35 -4.34 12.95 -3.98
CA SER A 35 -3.87 11.91 -3.06
C SER A 35 -4.56 11.98 -1.70
N TYR A 36 -4.79 13.19 -1.19
CA TYR A 36 -5.50 13.37 0.09
C TYR A 36 -6.97 12.97 0.00
N VAL A 37 -7.68 13.46 -1.02
CA VAL A 37 -9.10 13.12 -1.26
C VAL A 37 -9.25 11.61 -1.47
N SER A 38 -8.36 11.00 -2.25
CA SER A 38 -8.34 9.54 -2.46
C SER A 38 -8.18 8.79 -1.12
N ALA A 39 -7.22 9.19 -0.29
CA ALA A 39 -6.99 8.56 1.00
C ALA A 39 -8.16 8.72 1.97
N LEU A 40 -8.75 9.93 2.09
CA LEU A 40 -9.95 10.13 2.90
C LEU A 40 -11.10 9.21 2.44
N ASN A 41 -11.33 9.17 1.16
CA ASN A 41 -12.39 8.37 0.56
C ASN A 41 -12.16 6.87 0.76
N ARG A 42 -10.93 6.40 0.59
CA ARG A 42 -10.52 5.00 0.74
C ARG A 42 -10.89 4.43 2.11
N PHE A 43 -10.65 5.22 3.15
CA PHE A 43 -10.95 4.82 4.52
C PHE A 43 -12.32 5.30 5.02
N GLY A 44 -13.06 6.05 4.20
CA GLY A 44 -14.35 6.63 4.57
C GLY A 44 -14.22 7.75 5.60
N PHE A 45 -13.10 8.46 5.60
CA PHE A 45 -12.80 9.55 6.53
C PHE A 45 -13.59 10.81 6.17
N GLN A 46 -14.08 11.51 7.19
CA GLN A 46 -14.75 12.80 7.03
C GLN A 46 -13.77 13.90 7.45
N PRO A 47 -13.44 14.84 6.54
CA PRO A 47 -12.55 15.94 6.89
C PRO A 47 -13.19 16.88 7.90
N THR A 48 -12.38 17.48 8.76
CA THR A 48 -12.79 18.51 9.73
C THR A 48 -12.67 19.93 9.16
N LYS A 49 -11.96 20.10 8.05
CA LYS A 49 -11.73 21.39 7.39
C LYS A 49 -12.33 21.40 5.99
N PRO A 50 -12.94 22.53 5.55
CA PRO A 50 -13.60 22.62 4.24
C PRO A 50 -12.59 22.62 3.09
N GLY A 51 -13.11 22.31 1.90
CA GLY A 51 -12.36 22.38 0.65
C GLY A 51 -13.26 22.12 -0.56
N PRO A 52 -12.73 22.10 -1.78
CA PRO A 52 -13.52 22.00 -3.00
C PRO A 52 -14.25 20.65 -3.13
N TYR A 53 -13.74 19.60 -2.52
CA TYR A 53 -14.28 18.23 -2.65
C TYR A 53 -15.16 17.82 -1.47
N PHE A 54 -14.97 18.44 -0.30
CA PHE A 54 -15.73 18.18 0.91
C PHE A 54 -16.18 19.50 1.51
N GLN A 55 -17.49 19.74 1.51
CA GLN A 55 -18.07 20.90 2.16
C GLN A 55 -18.51 20.51 3.57
N ILE A 56 -18.06 21.27 4.56
CA ILE A 56 -18.51 21.11 5.94
C ILE A 56 -19.68 22.03 6.13
N PHE A 57 -20.85 21.44 6.36
CA PHE A 57 -22.04 22.21 6.75
C PHE A 57 -22.09 22.24 8.28
N GLU A 58 -22.05 23.42 8.88
CA GLU A 58 -22.39 23.57 10.28
C GLU A 58 -23.74 22.94 10.52
N LYS A 59 -23.85 22.08 11.55
CA LYS A 59 -25.12 21.53 12.00
C LYS A 59 -26.01 22.68 12.46
N SER A 60 -26.84 23.22 11.57
CA SER A 60 -27.93 24.04 12.01
C SER A 60 -28.92 23.15 12.78
N GLU A 61 -29.28 23.53 13.97
CA GLU A 61 -30.23 22.80 14.84
C GLU A 61 -31.63 22.58 14.19
N GLU A 62 -31.83 23.03 12.96
CA GLU A 62 -33.10 22.98 12.19
C GLU A 62 -32.98 22.22 10.86
N ALA A 63 -32.20 21.18 10.77
CA ALA A 63 -32.25 20.31 9.58
C ALA A 63 -33.46 19.37 9.67
N PRO A 64 -34.40 19.41 8.68
CA PRO A 64 -35.54 18.51 8.69
C PRO A 64 -35.02 17.06 8.59
N SER A 65 -35.45 16.22 9.55
CA SER A 65 -35.19 14.81 9.55
C SER A 65 -35.80 14.11 8.33
N MET A 66 -35.03 13.95 7.26
CA MET A 66 -35.47 13.13 6.13
C MET A 66 -35.21 11.65 6.47
N PRO A 67 -36.16 10.76 6.17
CA PRO A 67 -36.00 9.35 6.44
C PRO A 67 -34.86 8.77 5.57
N VAL A 68 -33.80 8.32 6.21
CA VAL A 68 -32.71 7.59 5.56
C VAL A 68 -33.19 6.18 5.29
N ALA A 69 -33.13 5.74 4.04
CA ALA A 69 -33.45 4.36 3.69
C ALA A 69 -32.48 3.40 4.41
N PRO A 70 -32.95 2.24 4.95
CA PRO A 70 -32.10 1.29 5.64
C PRO A 70 -30.97 0.81 4.73
N GLY A 71 -29.71 0.98 5.17
CA GLY A 71 -28.52 0.46 4.47
C GLY A 71 -27.63 1.49 3.76
N VAL A 72 -27.99 2.79 3.78
CA VAL A 72 -27.17 3.85 3.18
C VAL A 72 -26.30 4.52 4.26
N LYS A 73 -24.98 4.46 4.11
CA LYS A 73 -24.05 5.21 5.00
C LYS A 73 -24.23 6.72 4.81
N PRO A 74 -24.18 7.55 5.87
CA PRO A 74 -24.48 8.98 5.82
C PRO A 74 -23.72 9.79 4.75
N GLY A 75 -22.49 9.42 4.41
CA GLY A 75 -21.66 10.16 3.43
C GLY A 75 -22.17 10.15 1.99
N HIS A 76 -22.99 9.16 1.59
CA HIS A 76 -23.50 9.07 0.21
C HIS A 76 -24.73 9.97 -0.08
N VAL A 77 -25.44 10.41 0.96
CA VAL A 77 -26.68 11.19 0.78
C VAL A 77 -26.40 12.63 0.36
N TRP A 78 -25.23 13.16 0.68
CA TRP A 78 -24.93 14.60 0.51
C TRP A 78 -24.49 14.98 -0.91
N ARG A 79 -23.78 14.11 -1.64
CA ARG A 79 -23.34 14.39 -3.02
C ARG A 79 -24.49 14.64 -4.00
N GLY A 80 -25.58 13.85 -3.89
CA GLY A 80 -26.74 14.02 -4.75
C GLY A 80 -27.64 15.21 -4.40
N LEU A 81 -27.55 15.73 -3.17
CA LEU A 81 -28.44 16.82 -2.70
C LEU A 81 -27.92 18.20 -3.14
N PHE A 82 -26.57 18.37 -3.20
CA PHE A 82 -26.00 19.67 -3.60
C PHE A 82 -26.34 20.04 -5.05
N LYS A 83 -26.21 19.11 -5.99
CA LYS A 83 -26.57 19.31 -7.41
C LYS A 83 -28.06 19.64 -7.60
N LYS A 84 -28.93 19.15 -6.70
CA LYS A 84 -30.39 19.34 -6.76
C LYS A 84 -30.86 20.68 -6.18
N ILE A 85 -30.08 21.25 -5.24
CA ILE A 85 -30.41 22.47 -4.52
C ILE A 85 -29.84 23.72 -5.20
N THR A 86 -28.66 23.66 -5.76
CA THR A 86 -27.93 24.83 -6.28
C THR A 86 -28.04 25.01 -7.79
N GLY A 87 -28.29 23.94 -8.56
CA GLY A 87 -28.33 24.00 -10.04
C GLY A 87 -26.98 24.35 -10.67
N GLN A 88 -25.90 24.47 -9.88
CA GLN A 88 -24.54 24.73 -10.36
C GLN A 88 -23.81 23.40 -10.57
N GLU A 89 -23.02 23.33 -11.60
CA GLU A 89 -22.03 22.27 -11.76
C GLU A 89 -21.09 22.30 -10.54
N GLU A 90 -20.83 21.13 -9.94
CA GLU A 90 -19.96 21.04 -8.77
C GLU A 90 -18.60 21.65 -9.10
N PRO A 91 -18.05 22.51 -8.25
CA PRO A 91 -16.70 23.01 -8.47
C PRO A 91 -15.72 21.84 -8.39
N GLY A 92 -15.20 21.42 -9.55
CA GLY A 92 -14.13 20.42 -9.64
C GLY A 92 -14.47 19.06 -9.04
N GLU A 93 -15.42 18.35 -9.65
CA GLU A 93 -15.46 16.90 -9.48
C GLU A 93 -14.06 16.40 -9.82
N VAL A 94 -13.34 15.77 -8.86
CA VAL A 94 -12.14 14.99 -9.20
C VAL A 94 -12.67 13.87 -10.07
N THR A 95 -12.59 14.06 -11.37
CA THR A 95 -13.04 13.05 -12.30
C THR A 95 -12.14 11.82 -12.11
N ALA A 96 -12.66 10.65 -12.42
CA ALA A 96 -11.86 9.43 -12.41
C ALA A 96 -10.57 9.58 -13.26
N GLU A 97 -10.57 10.44 -14.28
CA GLU A 97 -9.42 10.79 -15.11
C GLU A 97 -8.32 11.53 -14.33
N ASP A 98 -8.67 12.27 -13.29
CA ASP A 98 -7.73 13.05 -12.49
C ASP A 98 -6.96 12.25 -11.46
N GLN A 99 -7.37 11.02 -11.16
CA GLN A 99 -6.76 10.16 -10.13
C GLN A 99 -5.82 9.09 -10.73
N GLN A 100 -5.38 9.28 -11.95
CA GLN A 100 -4.47 8.36 -12.63
C GLN A 100 -3.19 8.13 -11.81
N ASN A 101 -2.95 6.85 -11.46
CA ASN A 101 -1.68 6.34 -10.95
C ASN A 101 -1.26 6.81 -9.55
N ASP A 102 -2.11 6.63 -8.54
CA ASP A 102 -1.75 6.88 -7.13
C ASP A 102 -0.76 5.84 -6.55
N SER A 103 -0.20 4.97 -7.39
CA SER A 103 0.83 4.01 -6.99
C SER A 103 2.24 4.54 -7.29
N GLU A 104 3.02 4.73 -6.25
CA GLU A 104 4.41 5.20 -6.35
C GLU A 104 5.36 4.09 -6.81
N TYR A 105 5.09 2.82 -6.44
CA TYR A 105 5.96 1.66 -6.71
C TYR A 105 5.21 0.51 -7.36
N LEU A 106 5.84 -0.10 -8.38
CA LEU A 106 5.34 -1.27 -9.09
C LEU A 106 6.26 -2.47 -8.89
N CYS A 107 5.67 -3.62 -8.61
CA CYS A 107 6.35 -4.87 -8.33
C CYS A 107 5.94 -5.95 -9.33
N GLU A 108 6.91 -6.67 -9.91
CA GLU A 108 6.62 -7.76 -10.83
C GLU A 108 6.29 -9.05 -10.06
N VAL A 109 5.17 -9.66 -10.44
CA VAL A 109 4.80 -11.02 -10.04
C VAL A 109 4.45 -11.85 -11.27
N MET A 110 4.46 -13.17 -11.14
CA MET A 110 4.11 -14.06 -12.25
C MET A 110 2.85 -14.83 -11.92
N ILE A 111 1.89 -14.84 -12.84
CA ILE A 111 0.63 -15.55 -12.72
C ILE A 111 0.58 -16.70 -13.72
N GLY A 112 0.10 -17.85 -13.24
CA GLY A 112 -0.14 -19.03 -14.03
C GLY A 112 1.12 -19.79 -14.42
N THR A 113 0.89 -20.86 -15.17
CA THR A 113 1.96 -21.64 -15.82
C THR A 113 1.71 -21.66 -17.31
N ALA A 114 2.67 -21.25 -18.09
CA ALA A 114 2.61 -21.41 -19.54
C ALA A 114 3.26 -22.73 -19.94
N TRP A 115 2.60 -23.51 -20.78
CA TRP A 115 3.22 -24.64 -21.49
C TRP A 115 4.22 -24.15 -22.56
N THR A 116 4.11 -22.89 -22.96
CA THR A 116 5.03 -22.18 -23.83
C THR A 116 5.87 -21.22 -23.01
N ALA A 117 7.04 -20.85 -23.47
CA ALA A 117 8.04 -20.05 -22.77
C ALA A 117 7.58 -18.64 -22.28
N GLU A 118 6.34 -18.27 -22.54
CA GLU A 118 5.79 -16.96 -22.16
C GLU A 118 5.02 -17.07 -20.83
N ARG A 119 5.69 -16.77 -19.73
CA ARG A 119 5.06 -16.55 -18.41
C ARG A 119 4.36 -15.20 -18.42
N GLN A 120 3.18 -15.13 -17.79
CA GLN A 120 2.47 -13.87 -17.65
C GLN A 120 3.02 -13.12 -16.44
N ILE A 121 3.83 -12.11 -16.72
CA ILE A 121 4.39 -11.20 -15.71
C ILE A 121 3.51 -9.97 -15.68
N VAL A 122 3.05 -9.60 -14.49
CA VAL A 122 2.22 -8.41 -14.25
C VAL A 122 2.89 -7.47 -13.26
N LYS A 123 2.70 -6.17 -13.45
CA LYS A 123 3.23 -5.10 -12.60
C LYS A 123 2.15 -4.66 -11.63
N MET A 124 2.29 -5.04 -10.39
CA MET A 124 1.31 -4.85 -9.34
C MET A 124 1.73 -3.74 -8.39
N HIS A 125 0.75 -2.96 -7.95
CA HIS A 125 0.91 -2.15 -6.75
C HIS A 125 0.67 -3.02 -5.52
N PHE A 126 1.66 -3.10 -4.62
CA PHE A 126 1.51 -3.84 -3.35
C PHE A 126 0.89 -2.94 -2.30
N ASP A 127 -0.24 -3.36 -1.77
CA ASP A 127 -1.13 -2.53 -0.99
C ASP A 127 -1.48 -3.18 0.37
N THR A 128 -0.84 -2.70 1.45
CA THR A 128 -1.10 -3.21 2.80
C THR A 128 -2.38 -2.69 3.44
N GLY A 129 -3.12 -1.81 2.78
CA GLY A 129 -4.42 -1.29 3.23
C GLY A 129 -5.63 -1.95 2.57
N SER A 130 -5.46 -2.88 1.62
CA SER A 130 -6.55 -3.64 0.98
C SER A 130 -6.28 -5.14 0.95
N GLY A 131 -7.35 -5.94 0.70
CA GLY A 131 -7.28 -7.40 0.70
C GLY A 131 -7.56 -8.07 -0.65
N ASP A 132 -7.87 -7.30 -1.69
CA ASP A 132 -8.15 -7.82 -3.02
C ASP A 132 -6.86 -7.98 -3.83
N PHE A 133 -6.75 -9.09 -4.56
CA PHE A 133 -5.72 -9.26 -5.57
C PHE A 133 -6.40 -9.23 -6.95
N TRP A 134 -6.44 -8.07 -7.56
CA TRP A 134 -7.06 -7.92 -8.86
C TRP A 134 -6.09 -7.47 -9.94
N VAL A 135 -6.32 -7.95 -11.17
CA VAL A 135 -5.57 -7.61 -12.37
C VAL A 135 -6.52 -7.15 -13.48
N ARG A 136 -6.05 -6.28 -14.36
CA ARG A 136 -6.80 -5.89 -15.56
C ARG A 136 -6.91 -7.07 -16.53
N ASP A 137 -8.04 -7.19 -17.20
CA ASP A 137 -8.31 -8.22 -18.21
C ASP A 137 -7.32 -8.21 -19.38
N LYS A 138 -6.71 -7.05 -19.68
CA LYS A 138 -5.69 -6.89 -20.72
C LYS A 138 -4.29 -7.33 -20.27
N SER A 139 -4.05 -7.39 -18.96
CA SER A 139 -2.74 -7.68 -18.39
C SER A 139 -2.55 -9.16 -18.07
N PHE A 140 -3.63 -9.90 -17.84
CA PHE A 140 -3.63 -11.34 -17.62
C PHE A 140 -4.70 -12.02 -18.47
N ASP A 141 -4.25 -12.94 -19.34
CA ASP A 141 -5.14 -13.78 -20.14
C ASP A 141 -5.27 -15.18 -19.54
N PRO A 142 -6.39 -15.52 -18.91
CA PRO A 142 -6.59 -16.82 -18.25
C PRO A 142 -6.54 -17.99 -19.24
N LYS A 143 -6.82 -17.76 -20.56
CA LYS A 143 -6.75 -18.80 -21.57
C LYS A 143 -5.32 -19.27 -21.87
N LYS A 144 -4.33 -18.47 -21.50
CA LYS A 144 -2.90 -18.81 -21.63
C LYS A 144 -2.38 -19.58 -20.41
N SER A 145 -3.13 -19.69 -19.32
CA SER A 145 -2.75 -20.44 -18.14
C SER A 145 -3.52 -21.76 -18.07
N VAL A 146 -2.79 -22.86 -18.02
CA VAL A 146 -3.39 -24.21 -17.91
C VAL A 146 -3.80 -24.55 -16.48
N THR A 147 -3.36 -23.76 -15.52
CA THR A 147 -3.69 -23.93 -14.08
C THR A 147 -4.84 -23.04 -13.64
N TRP A 148 -5.29 -22.12 -14.51
CA TRP A 148 -6.44 -21.28 -14.22
C TRP A 148 -7.72 -22.10 -14.00
N LYS A 149 -8.44 -21.78 -12.93
CA LYS A 149 -9.74 -22.35 -12.60
C LYS A 149 -10.71 -21.24 -12.27
N LEU A 150 -11.62 -20.95 -13.19
CA LEU A 150 -12.70 -20.00 -12.96
C LEU A 150 -13.58 -20.46 -11.80
N ALA A 151 -14.01 -19.56 -10.94
CA ALA A 151 -15.03 -19.76 -9.92
C ALA A 151 -16.33 -19.09 -10.41
N GLU A 152 -17.20 -19.87 -11.05
CA GLU A 152 -18.40 -19.37 -11.74
C GLU A 152 -19.45 -18.78 -10.79
N ASP A 153 -19.45 -19.22 -9.52
CA ASP A 153 -20.36 -18.79 -8.45
C ASP A 153 -19.88 -17.52 -7.72
N LYS A 154 -18.72 -16.99 -8.11
CA LYS A 154 -18.08 -15.87 -7.40
C LYS A 154 -18.03 -14.61 -8.24
N SER A 155 -18.28 -13.51 -7.56
CA SER A 155 -18.10 -12.15 -8.09
C SER A 155 -17.32 -11.32 -7.10
N TRP A 156 -16.74 -10.23 -7.57
CA TRP A 156 -16.06 -9.25 -6.73
C TRP A 156 -16.34 -7.85 -7.23
N LYS A 157 -16.30 -6.92 -6.31
CA LYS A 157 -16.39 -5.50 -6.62
C LYS A 157 -15.71 -4.71 -5.51
N VAL A 158 -14.69 -3.98 -5.85
CA VAL A 158 -14.12 -2.94 -5.01
C VAL A 158 -14.67 -1.59 -5.45
N GLN A 159 -15.07 -0.78 -4.49
CA GLN A 159 -15.45 0.60 -4.71
C GLN A 159 -14.64 1.45 -3.75
N TYR A 160 -13.83 2.31 -4.33
CA TYR A 160 -13.06 3.28 -3.59
C TYR A 160 -13.95 4.49 -3.26
N GLY A 161 -13.61 5.20 -2.20
CA GLY A 161 -14.46 6.29 -1.72
C GLY A 161 -14.59 7.48 -2.66
N ASP A 162 -13.68 7.64 -3.62
CA ASP A 162 -13.74 8.62 -4.70
C ASP A 162 -14.76 8.29 -5.80
N GLY A 163 -15.45 7.17 -5.64
CA GLY A 163 -16.42 6.67 -6.61
C GLY A 163 -15.82 5.79 -7.69
N SER A 164 -14.49 5.66 -7.76
CA SER A 164 -13.85 4.70 -8.64
C SER A 164 -14.15 3.26 -8.23
N SER A 165 -14.20 2.37 -9.20
CA SER A 165 -14.51 0.97 -8.93
C SER A 165 -13.83 0.07 -9.94
N ALA A 166 -13.61 -1.17 -9.49
CA ALA A 166 -13.27 -2.28 -10.34
C ALA A 166 -14.14 -3.49 -9.96
N SER A 167 -14.56 -4.26 -10.94
CA SER A 167 -15.38 -5.45 -10.74
C SER A 167 -15.15 -6.45 -11.87
N GLY A 168 -15.54 -7.69 -11.64
CA GLY A 168 -15.41 -8.70 -12.67
C GLY A 168 -15.52 -10.13 -12.18
N ILE A 169 -14.77 -11.02 -12.83
CA ILE A 169 -14.74 -12.45 -12.52
C ILE A 169 -13.59 -12.78 -11.59
N MET A 170 -13.71 -13.90 -10.89
CA MET A 170 -12.66 -14.42 -10.03
C MET A 170 -12.36 -15.88 -10.37
N GLY A 171 -11.12 -16.26 -10.21
CA GLY A 171 -10.70 -17.66 -10.30
C GLY A 171 -9.44 -17.89 -9.46
N HIS A 172 -8.87 -19.07 -9.61
CA HIS A 172 -7.65 -19.46 -8.91
C HIS A 172 -6.58 -19.83 -9.91
N ASP A 173 -5.35 -19.43 -9.59
CA ASP A 173 -4.18 -19.82 -10.37
C ASP A 173 -2.94 -19.93 -9.49
N ILE A 174 -1.83 -20.32 -10.08
CA ILE A 174 -0.52 -20.28 -9.46
C ILE A 174 -0.04 -18.83 -9.47
N LEU A 175 0.47 -18.37 -8.32
CA LEU A 175 1.18 -17.10 -8.20
C LEU A 175 2.62 -17.38 -7.79
N ILE A 176 3.58 -16.72 -8.45
CA ILE A 176 4.99 -16.75 -8.08
C ILE A 176 5.43 -15.35 -7.67
N ILE A 177 5.88 -15.22 -6.44
CA ILE A 177 6.31 -13.97 -5.83
C ILE A 177 7.54 -14.20 -4.94
N GLY A 178 8.62 -13.44 -5.14
CA GLY A 178 9.82 -13.53 -4.31
C GLY A 178 10.51 -14.90 -4.26
N GLY A 179 10.25 -15.79 -5.23
CA GLY A 179 10.71 -17.17 -5.25
C GLY A 179 9.74 -18.19 -4.65
N ILE A 180 8.66 -17.72 -4.02
CA ILE A 180 7.61 -18.58 -3.46
C ILE A 180 6.56 -18.86 -4.54
N GLN A 181 6.15 -20.13 -4.66
CA GLN A 181 5.09 -20.55 -5.56
C GLN A 181 3.84 -20.92 -4.77
N ILE A 182 2.81 -20.10 -4.85
CA ILE A 182 1.50 -20.33 -4.26
C ILE A 182 0.65 -21.09 -5.27
N LYS A 183 0.25 -22.31 -4.96
CA LYS A 183 -0.42 -23.22 -5.92
C LYS A 183 -1.86 -22.84 -6.22
N ARG A 184 -2.53 -22.13 -5.33
CA ARG A 184 -3.94 -21.76 -5.44
C ARG A 184 -4.18 -20.38 -4.84
N GLN A 185 -3.87 -19.33 -5.59
CA GLN A 185 -4.18 -17.95 -5.23
C GLN A 185 -5.48 -17.52 -5.89
N ALA A 186 -6.37 -16.90 -5.13
CA ALA A 186 -7.53 -16.20 -5.69
C ALA A 186 -7.06 -14.98 -6.47
N ILE A 187 -7.48 -14.87 -7.71
CA ILE A 187 -7.13 -13.77 -8.62
C ILE A 187 -8.42 -13.23 -9.22
N GLU A 188 -8.61 -11.97 -9.05
CA GLU A 188 -9.75 -11.19 -9.49
C GLU A 188 -9.41 -10.51 -10.80
N ILE A 189 -10.16 -10.78 -11.86
CA ILE A 189 -9.93 -10.18 -13.18
C ILE A 189 -10.95 -9.05 -13.35
N ALA A 190 -10.45 -7.83 -13.44
CA ALA A 190 -11.28 -6.65 -13.64
C ALA A 190 -11.72 -6.54 -15.10
N THR A 191 -12.98 -6.84 -15.35
CA THR A 191 -13.64 -6.71 -16.66
C THR A 191 -14.39 -5.39 -16.79
N GLU A 192 -14.73 -4.76 -15.67
CA GLU A 192 -15.33 -3.43 -15.59
C GLU A 192 -14.49 -2.58 -14.65
N MET A 193 -14.07 -1.41 -15.10
CA MET A 193 -13.22 -0.50 -14.34
C MET A 193 -13.57 0.95 -14.64
N SER A 194 -13.37 1.81 -13.65
CA SER A 194 -13.35 3.25 -13.86
C SER A 194 -12.17 3.67 -14.75
N ALA A 195 -12.30 4.78 -15.49
CA ALA A 195 -11.32 5.23 -16.48
C ALA A 195 -9.89 5.34 -15.91
N GLN A 196 -9.76 5.78 -14.67
CA GLN A 196 -8.46 5.89 -13.98
C GLN A 196 -7.66 4.59 -13.90
N PHE A 197 -8.31 3.43 -13.88
CA PHE A 197 -7.62 2.14 -13.88
C PHE A 197 -7.33 1.61 -15.27
N THR A 198 -7.86 2.22 -16.34
CA THR A 198 -7.69 1.73 -17.71
C THR A 198 -6.43 2.25 -18.38
N GLU A 199 -5.90 3.41 -18.00
CA GLU A 199 -4.83 4.13 -18.70
C GLU A 199 -3.47 4.10 -18.02
N GLY A 200 -3.34 3.52 -16.81
CA GLY A 200 -2.10 3.49 -16.04
C GLY A 200 -1.09 2.44 -16.49
N SER A 201 0.16 2.57 -16.01
CA SER A 201 1.23 1.57 -16.17
C SER A 201 1.10 0.38 -15.22
N MET A 202 0.21 0.45 -14.24
CA MET A 202 -0.11 -0.57 -13.27
C MET A 202 -1.02 -1.63 -13.91
N ASP A 203 -0.71 -2.89 -13.70
CA ASP A 203 -1.55 -4.00 -14.17
C ASP A 203 -2.65 -4.39 -13.18
N GLY A 204 -2.54 -3.97 -11.94
CA GLY A 204 -3.51 -4.23 -10.88
C GLY A 204 -2.96 -3.96 -9.49
N ILE A 205 -3.75 -4.30 -8.47
CA ILE A 205 -3.40 -4.16 -7.05
C ILE A 205 -3.29 -5.54 -6.43
N LEU A 206 -2.23 -5.77 -5.64
CA LEU A 206 -2.05 -6.95 -4.82
C LEU A 206 -2.20 -6.55 -3.36
N GLY A 207 -3.37 -6.87 -2.79
CA GLY A 207 -3.69 -6.60 -1.39
C GLY A 207 -2.87 -7.43 -0.42
N LEU A 208 -2.26 -6.78 0.56
CA LEU A 208 -1.44 -7.36 1.62
C LEU A 208 -1.99 -7.07 3.03
N ALA A 209 -3.21 -6.55 3.12
CA ALA A 209 -3.97 -6.53 4.37
C ALA A 209 -4.50 -7.94 4.69
N PHE A 210 -5.29 -8.08 5.73
CA PHE A 210 -5.89 -9.36 6.10
C PHE A 210 -7.09 -9.70 5.21
N SER A 211 -7.39 -10.99 5.04
CA SER A 211 -8.48 -11.49 4.19
C SER A 211 -9.86 -10.89 4.48
N LYS A 212 -10.10 -10.42 5.71
CA LYS A 212 -11.34 -9.67 6.06
C LYS A 212 -11.61 -8.48 5.13
N ARG A 213 -10.58 -7.92 4.49
CA ARG A 213 -10.68 -6.78 3.56
C ARG A 213 -10.93 -7.20 2.12
N ASN A 214 -10.95 -8.49 1.81
CA ASN A 214 -11.27 -8.98 0.46
C ASN A 214 -12.78 -8.84 0.17
N THR A 215 -13.12 -8.46 -1.05
CA THR A 215 -14.49 -8.08 -1.45
C THR A 215 -15.25 -9.15 -2.21
N VAL A 216 -14.67 -10.34 -2.39
CA VAL A 216 -15.31 -11.46 -3.09
C VAL A 216 -16.61 -11.89 -2.41
N ARG A 217 -17.60 -12.24 -3.22
CA ARG A 217 -18.91 -12.73 -2.82
C ARG A 217 -19.26 -14.00 -3.56
N THR A 218 -19.96 -14.90 -2.87
CA THR A 218 -20.60 -16.11 -3.45
C THR A 218 -22.10 -15.92 -3.36
N ASP A 219 -22.83 -16.00 -4.46
CA ASP A 219 -24.28 -15.80 -4.50
C ASP A 219 -24.76 -14.49 -3.79
N GLY A 220 -23.92 -13.44 -3.83
CA GLY A 220 -24.21 -12.17 -3.19
C GLY A 220 -23.81 -12.04 -1.73
N GLU A 221 -23.47 -13.14 -1.05
CA GLU A 221 -22.99 -13.13 0.33
C GLU A 221 -21.47 -12.96 0.40
N ALA A 222 -20.97 -12.30 1.45
CA ALA A 222 -19.52 -12.06 1.62
C ALA A 222 -18.78 -13.40 1.77
N ASP A 223 -17.78 -13.59 0.93
CA ASP A 223 -16.90 -14.78 0.94
C ASP A 223 -15.44 -14.36 0.72
N PRO A 224 -14.85 -13.67 1.70
CA PRO A 224 -13.51 -13.10 1.55
C PRO A 224 -12.46 -14.19 1.29
N GLN A 225 -11.70 -14.03 0.24
CA GLN A 225 -10.65 -14.95 -0.16
C GLN A 225 -9.36 -14.67 0.60
N ARG A 226 -8.51 -15.69 0.72
CA ARG A 226 -7.21 -15.58 1.37
C ARG A 226 -6.30 -14.67 0.57
N THR A 227 -5.62 -13.76 1.26
CA THR A 227 -4.54 -12.94 0.68
C THR A 227 -3.32 -13.80 0.35
N VAL A 228 -2.33 -13.20 -0.27
CA VAL A 228 -1.10 -13.90 -0.67
C VAL A 228 -0.39 -14.50 0.53
N VAL A 229 -0.23 -13.74 1.62
CA VAL A 229 0.45 -14.22 2.83
C VAL A 229 -0.40 -15.27 3.56
N ASP A 230 -1.72 -15.10 3.65
CA ASP A 230 -2.62 -16.14 4.18
C ASP A 230 -2.47 -17.48 3.44
N ASN A 231 -2.29 -17.44 2.12
CA ASN A 231 -2.08 -18.65 1.33
C ASN A 231 -0.70 -19.25 1.53
N MET A 232 0.37 -18.44 1.64
CA MET A 232 1.72 -18.91 1.96
C MET A 232 1.73 -19.70 3.28
N MET A 233 1.01 -19.19 4.29
CA MET A 233 0.85 -19.86 5.59
C MET A 233 0.00 -21.14 5.46
N ALA A 234 -1.16 -21.05 4.83
CA ALA A 234 -2.12 -22.16 4.76
C ALA A 234 -1.67 -23.31 3.85
N GLN A 235 -0.75 -23.08 2.95
CA GLN A 235 -0.19 -24.08 2.03
C GLN A 235 1.20 -24.58 2.49
N ASP A 236 1.65 -24.16 3.67
CA ASP A 236 2.98 -24.46 4.23
C ASP A 236 4.12 -24.06 3.28
N ASP A 237 3.90 -23.02 2.46
CA ASP A 237 4.91 -22.50 1.53
C ASP A 237 6.06 -21.78 2.27
N ILE A 238 5.80 -21.31 3.49
CA ILE A 238 6.79 -20.73 4.42
C ILE A 238 6.62 -21.33 5.82
N PRO A 239 7.71 -21.51 6.58
CA PRO A 239 7.62 -22.04 7.94
C PRO A 239 7.08 -20.98 8.91
N PRO A 240 6.52 -21.41 10.07
CA PRO A 240 5.88 -20.50 11.05
C PRO A 240 6.76 -19.32 11.52
N GLU A 241 8.07 -19.48 11.58
CA GLU A 241 9.00 -18.42 11.96
C GLU A 241 9.23 -17.37 10.87
N ALA A 242 8.75 -17.64 9.64
CA ALA A 242 8.90 -16.79 8.46
C ALA A 242 7.56 -16.35 7.84
N GLU A 243 6.48 -16.43 8.58
CA GLU A 243 5.13 -15.99 8.15
C GLU A 243 5.01 -14.46 8.13
N LEU A 244 5.85 -13.82 7.32
CA LEU A 244 6.01 -12.38 7.25
C LEU A 244 6.39 -11.90 5.85
N PHE A 245 6.22 -10.60 5.64
CA PHE A 245 6.80 -9.89 4.51
C PHE A 245 7.38 -8.55 4.98
N THR A 246 8.23 -7.95 4.16
CA THR A 246 8.91 -6.70 4.51
C THR A 246 8.90 -5.72 3.35
N ALA A 247 9.11 -4.44 3.63
CA ALA A 247 9.34 -3.41 2.62
C ALA A 247 10.49 -2.49 3.01
N ALA A 248 11.38 -2.23 2.06
CA ALA A 248 12.37 -1.17 2.10
C ALA A 248 12.07 -0.22 0.92
N LEU A 249 11.42 0.90 1.21
CA LEU A 249 11.07 1.92 0.22
C LEU A 249 12.05 3.08 0.33
N TYR A 250 12.57 3.58 -0.78
CA TYR A 250 13.50 4.68 -0.84
C TYR A 250 12.88 5.86 -1.58
N SER A 251 13.26 7.07 -1.22
CA SER A 251 12.79 8.27 -1.93
C SER A 251 13.19 8.20 -3.40
N ASN A 252 12.25 8.60 -4.27
CA ASN A 252 12.41 8.51 -5.71
C ASN A 252 13.38 9.59 -6.20
N ILE A 253 14.67 9.31 -6.12
CA ILE A 253 15.72 10.02 -6.85
C ILE A 253 15.94 9.20 -8.13
N GLU A 254 15.97 9.86 -9.27
CA GLU A 254 16.05 9.31 -10.62
C GLU A 254 16.81 7.97 -10.72
N GLU A 255 16.14 6.92 -11.23
CA GLU A 255 16.66 5.57 -11.45
C GLU A 255 17.02 4.75 -10.19
N ASP A 256 16.58 5.13 -8.99
CA ASP A 256 16.90 4.39 -7.79
C ASP A 256 16.15 3.05 -7.69
N LEU A 257 16.82 1.97 -8.05
CA LEU A 257 16.32 0.60 -8.00
C LEU A 257 16.52 -0.07 -6.63
N ARG A 258 16.68 0.69 -5.55
CA ARG A 258 16.94 0.14 -4.20
C ARG A 258 15.69 -0.35 -3.49
N SER A 259 14.51 0.15 -3.85
CA SER A 259 13.26 -0.25 -3.20
C SER A 259 12.89 -1.70 -3.50
N PHE A 260 12.45 -2.43 -2.48
CA PHE A 260 12.04 -3.83 -2.63
C PHE A 260 11.12 -4.31 -1.51
N TYR A 261 10.50 -5.46 -1.77
CA TYR A 261 9.81 -6.28 -0.77
C TYR A 261 10.50 -7.63 -0.63
N THR A 262 10.37 -8.26 0.54
CA THR A 262 10.72 -9.67 0.74
C THR A 262 9.53 -10.43 1.30
N PHE A 263 9.46 -11.73 1.00
CA PHE A 263 8.46 -12.64 1.54
C PHE A 263 9.16 -13.83 2.17
N GLY A 264 8.77 -14.19 3.40
CA GLY A 264 9.34 -15.32 4.12
C GLY A 264 10.72 -15.08 4.75
N TRP A 265 11.22 -13.84 4.76
CA TRP A 265 12.52 -13.53 5.39
C TRP A 265 12.71 -12.04 5.63
N ILE A 266 13.55 -11.70 6.62
CA ILE A 266 13.97 -10.33 6.93
C ILE A 266 15.38 -10.12 6.35
N ASP A 267 15.59 -8.97 5.72
CA ASP A 267 16.89 -8.57 5.18
C ASP A 267 17.83 -8.11 6.30
N GLU A 268 18.76 -8.95 6.65
CA GLU A 268 19.71 -8.70 7.75
C GLU A 268 20.68 -7.56 7.46
N ASP A 269 21.01 -7.32 6.19
CA ASP A 269 21.96 -6.28 5.82
C ASP A 269 21.39 -4.89 6.14
N ILE A 270 20.07 -4.69 5.95
CA ILE A 270 19.40 -3.43 6.33
C ILE A 270 19.32 -3.28 7.84
N VAL A 271 18.94 -4.34 8.56
CA VAL A 271 18.86 -4.29 10.02
C VAL A 271 20.23 -4.02 10.62
N LYS A 272 21.29 -4.66 10.13
CA LYS A 272 22.66 -4.40 10.57
C LYS A 272 23.13 -2.97 10.25
N ALA A 273 22.76 -2.44 9.08
CA ALA A 273 23.10 -1.07 8.69
C ALA A 273 22.46 -0.03 9.58
N SER A 274 21.25 -0.29 10.11
CA SER A 274 20.59 0.60 11.06
C SER A 274 21.31 0.74 12.40
N GLY A 275 22.07 -0.29 12.79
CA GLY A 275 22.69 -0.38 14.12
C GLY A 275 21.67 -0.57 15.27
N GLU A 276 20.43 -0.84 14.95
CA GLU A 276 19.31 -0.94 15.91
C GLU A 276 18.74 -2.35 15.97
N GLU A 277 18.05 -2.66 17.05
CA GLU A 277 17.19 -3.83 17.14
C GLU A 277 15.82 -3.53 16.52
N ILE A 278 15.16 -4.57 15.97
CA ILE A 278 13.81 -4.44 15.45
C ILE A 278 12.85 -4.14 16.61
N VAL A 279 12.14 -3.03 16.52
CA VAL A 279 11.04 -2.69 17.42
C VAL A 279 9.78 -3.37 16.93
N TRP A 280 9.03 -3.99 17.83
CA TRP A 280 7.80 -4.69 17.52
C TRP A 280 6.63 -4.05 18.25
N ALA A 281 5.53 -3.85 17.55
CA ALA A 281 4.24 -3.44 18.09
C ALA A 281 3.19 -4.50 17.76
N ASP A 282 2.36 -4.87 18.73
CA ASP A 282 1.25 -5.81 18.52
C ASP A 282 0.23 -5.21 17.56
N VAL A 283 -0.34 -6.05 16.67
CA VAL A 283 -1.31 -5.65 15.67
C VAL A 283 -2.72 -6.07 16.08
N ASP A 284 -3.62 -5.10 16.17
CA ASP A 284 -5.05 -5.31 16.19
C ASP A 284 -5.57 -5.44 14.74
N ASN A 285 -5.85 -6.67 14.32
CA ASN A 285 -6.39 -6.95 12.99
C ASN A 285 -7.92 -7.10 12.96
N SER A 286 -8.62 -6.62 13.97
CA SER A 286 -10.08 -6.73 14.08
C SER A 286 -10.83 -6.10 12.90
N GLU A 287 -10.27 -5.01 12.33
CA GLU A 287 -10.77 -4.35 11.12
C GLU A 287 -10.14 -4.87 9.80
N GLY A 288 -9.31 -5.91 9.90
CA GLY A 288 -8.58 -6.45 8.75
C GLY A 288 -7.41 -5.58 8.28
N LEU A 289 -6.97 -4.64 9.11
CA LEU A 289 -5.86 -3.73 8.85
C LEU A 289 -4.68 -4.01 9.79
N TRP A 290 -3.49 -3.53 9.42
CA TRP A 290 -2.27 -3.62 10.22
C TRP A 290 -2.22 -2.49 11.25
N MET A 291 -3.12 -2.54 12.24
CA MET A 291 -3.33 -1.46 13.21
C MET A 291 -2.52 -1.72 14.48
N PHE A 292 -1.71 -0.74 14.88
CA PHE A 292 -0.87 -0.80 16.07
C PHE A 292 -0.94 0.49 16.89
N SER A 293 -0.45 0.47 18.14
CA SER A 293 -0.39 1.66 18.99
C SER A 293 0.60 2.69 18.43
N SER A 294 0.14 3.96 18.36
CA SER A 294 0.92 5.12 17.91
C SER A 294 0.48 6.37 18.68
N GLU A 295 0.75 6.40 19.99
CA GLU A 295 0.19 7.41 20.88
C GLU A 295 1.01 8.70 20.96
N GLN A 296 2.24 8.71 20.43
CA GLN A 296 3.15 9.83 20.58
C GLN A 296 3.72 10.30 19.26
N VAL A 297 3.76 11.61 19.14
CA VAL A 297 4.43 12.34 18.06
C VAL A 297 5.34 13.38 18.70
N THR A 298 6.54 13.57 18.17
CA THR A 298 7.45 14.63 18.61
C THR A 298 7.84 15.50 17.43
N ILE A 299 7.66 16.82 17.59
CA ILE A 299 8.00 17.85 16.59
C ILE A 299 9.11 18.72 17.21
N ASP A 300 10.33 18.61 16.67
CA ASP A 300 11.53 19.13 17.33
C ASP A 300 11.58 18.63 18.78
N ASP A 301 11.34 19.51 19.75
CA ASP A 301 11.32 19.18 21.19
C ASP A 301 9.90 19.14 21.79
N GLN A 302 8.87 19.42 20.99
CA GLN A 302 7.47 19.41 21.44
C GLN A 302 6.85 18.02 21.26
N GLN A 303 6.41 17.42 22.36
CA GLN A 303 5.66 16.18 22.36
C GLN A 303 4.16 16.42 22.27
N VAL A 304 3.49 15.67 21.40
CA VAL A 304 2.03 15.59 21.30
C VAL A 304 1.63 14.14 21.58
N ARG A 305 0.90 13.92 22.66
CA ARG A 305 0.41 12.60 23.03
C ARG A 305 -1.10 12.51 22.86
N ILE A 306 -1.56 11.44 22.22
CA ILE A 306 -2.97 11.11 22.05
C ILE A 306 -3.17 9.71 22.60
N GLU A 307 -3.72 9.64 23.80
CA GLU A 307 -3.93 8.38 24.51
C GLU A 307 -4.86 7.45 23.72
N GLY A 308 -4.47 6.18 23.59
CA GLY A 308 -5.22 5.16 22.85
C GLY A 308 -5.15 5.30 21.33
N ASN A 309 -4.37 6.27 20.79
CA ASN A 309 -4.23 6.45 19.36
C ASN A 309 -3.57 5.23 18.70
N LYS A 310 -4.11 4.85 17.56
CA LYS A 310 -3.60 3.77 16.71
C LYS A 310 -3.22 4.31 15.35
N ALA A 311 -2.35 3.60 14.67
CA ALA A 311 -1.99 3.85 13.28
C ALA A 311 -1.99 2.57 12.47
N ILE A 312 -2.13 2.70 11.15
CA ILE A 312 -1.87 1.62 10.19
C ILE A 312 -0.65 1.96 9.34
N ALA A 313 0.15 0.95 8.99
CA ALA A 313 1.22 1.07 8.02
C ALA A 313 0.68 0.69 6.63
N ASP A 314 0.51 1.68 5.74
CA ASP A 314 -0.19 1.51 4.47
C ASP A 314 0.67 1.90 3.27
N THR A 315 1.11 0.90 2.50
CA THR A 315 1.88 1.12 1.26
C THR A 315 1.03 1.61 0.10
N GLY A 316 -0.30 1.52 0.22
CA GLY A 316 -1.25 2.01 -0.78
C GLY A 316 -1.63 3.49 -0.60
N THR A 317 -1.13 4.17 0.43
CA THR A 317 -1.36 5.59 0.69
C THR A 317 -0.03 6.35 0.61
N PRO A 318 0.10 7.41 -0.22
CA PRO A 318 1.35 8.15 -0.33
C PRO A 318 1.58 9.14 0.83
N LEU A 319 0.52 9.65 1.46
CA LEU A 319 0.53 10.65 2.51
C LEU A 319 0.59 10.03 3.92
N VAL A 320 0.83 10.87 4.90
CA VAL A 320 0.65 10.56 6.33
C VAL A 320 -0.59 11.28 6.82
N LEU A 321 -1.60 10.54 7.28
CA LEU A 321 -2.82 11.12 7.82
C LEU A 321 -2.83 10.99 9.34
N VAL A 322 -2.87 12.13 10.04
CA VAL A 322 -2.83 12.21 11.52
C VAL A 322 -3.95 13.12 12.04
N SER A 323 -4.12 13.19 13.34
CA SER A 323 -5.12 14.09 13.92
C SER A 323 -4.86 15.56 13.60
N ASP A 324 -5.90 16.39 13.62
CA ASP A 324 -5.79 17.84 13.46
C ASP A 324 -4.81 18.47 14.44
N GLN A 325 -4.82 18.00 15.70
CA GLN A 325 -3.90 18.46 16.74
C GLN A 325 -2.43 18.28 16.31
N VAL A 326 -2.10 17.15 15.70
CA VAL A 326 -0.74 16.87 15.21
C VAL A 326 -0.41 17.73 14.00
N CYS A 327 -1.35 17.88 13.06
CA CYS A 327 -1.16 18.76 11.89
C CYS A 327 -0.90 20.20 12.33
N GLU A 328 -1.75 20.75 13.20
CA GLU A 328 -1.62 22.12 13.69
C GLU A 328 -0.29 22.34 14.42
N ALA A 329 0.11 21.39 15.25
CA ALA A 329 1.40 21.45 15.94
C ALA A 329 2.58 21.41 14.94
N LEU A 330 2.55 20.52 13.92
CA LEU A 330 3.61 20.41 12.93
C LEU A 330 3.75 21.69 12.11
N TYR A 331 2.65 22.14 11.51
CA TYR A 331 2.69 23.29 10.60
C TYR A 331 2.93 24.62 11.32
N ALA A 332 2.64 24.73 12.62
CA ALA A 332 3.03 25.88 13.42
C ALA A 332 4.55 26.04 13.58
N HIS A 333 5.35 24.97 13.40
CA HIS A 333 6.82 25.03 13.37
C HIS A 333 7.40 25.42 11.99
N ILE A 334 6.56 25.58 10.98
CA ILE A 334 7.00 25.92 9.62
C ILE A 334 6.51 27.34 9.30
N PRO A 335 7.39 28.35 9.28
CA PRO A 335 6.98 29.73 9.02
C PRO A 335 6.23 29.89 7.69
N GLY A 336 5.03 30.46 7.73
CA GLY A 336 4.18 30.66 6.56
C GLY A 336 3.40 29.42 6.07
N ALA A 337 3.53 28.28 6.74
CA ALA A 337 2.67 27.13 6.45
C ALA A 337 1.24 27.38 6.92
N GLU A 338 0.27 26.99 6.12
CA GLU A 338 -1.15 27.21 6.40
C GLU A 338 -2.03 26.10 5.80
N TYR A 339 -3.23 25.97 6.31
CA TYR A 339 -4.26 25.17 5.66
C TYR A 339 -4.86 25.95 4.50
N SER A 340 -4.85 25.38 3.31
CA SER A 340 -5.42 25.97 2.10
C SER A 340 -6.75 25.30 1.79
N GLU A 341 -7.85 26.07 1.83
CA GLU A 341 -9.16 25.57 1.39
C GLU A 341 -9.16 25.20 -0.10
N GLU A 342 -8.43 25.94 -0.91
CA GLU A 342 -8.33 25.70 -2.35
C GLU A 342 -7.69 24.36 -2.67
N TYR A 343 -6.59 24.01 -1.98
CA TYR A 343 -5.91 22.73 -2.14
C TYR A 343 -6.47 21.64 -1.20
N GLN A 344 -7.41 22.01 -0.33
CA GLN A 344 -7.96 21.14 0.70
C GLN A 344 -6.88 20.39 1.47
N GLY A 345 -5.94 21.13 2.00
CA GLY A 345 -4.82 20.54 2.74
C GLY A 345 -3.81 21.55 3.24
N TRP A 346 -2.91 21.10 4.07
CA TRP A 346 -1.81 21.90 4.60
C TRP A 346 -0.75 22.13 3.53
N THR A 347 -0.28 23.37 3.42
CA THR A 347 0.71 23.82 2.45
C THR A 347 1.92 24.45 3.15
N ILE A 348 3.06 24.40 2.45
CA ILE A 348 4.36 24.92 2.89
C ILE A 348 4.84 25.93 1.85
N PRO A 349 5.35 27.11 2.26
CA PRO A 349 5.91 28.08 1.32
C PRO A 349 7.03 27.47 0.48
N ARG A 350 7.08 27.79 -0.82
CA ARG A 350 8.06 27.22 -1.76
C ARG A 350 9.52 27.58 -1.43
N GLU A 351 9.73 28.70 -0.79
CA GLU A 351 11.04 29.18 -0.34
C GLU A 351 11.56 28.45 0.90
N THR A 352 10.76 27.58 1.52
CA THR A 352 11.17 26.82 2.69
C THR A 352 12.28 25.84 2.33
N GLU A 353 13.46 26.03 2.91
CA GLU A 353 14.59 25.14 2.75
C GLU A 353 14.34 23.84 3.52
N VAL A 354 14.65 22.69 2.92
CA VAL A 354 14.37 21.36 3.51
C VAL A 354 15.06 21.18 4.87
N ASP A 355 16.27 21.69 5.05
CA ASP A 355 17.02 21.61 6.31
C ASP A 355 16.40 22.45 7.45
N LYS A 356 15.55 23.44 7.11
CA LYS A 356 14.80 24.27 8.06
C LYS A 356 13.46 23.67 8.49
N LEU A 357 13.00 22.62 7.83
CA LEU A 357 11.81 21.89 8.27
C LEU A 357 12.04 21.29 9.67
N PRO A 358 10.98 21.18 10.51
CA PRO A 358 11.10 20.59 11.81
C PRO A 358 11.46 19.10 11.74
N GLN A 359 12.06 18.57 12.78
CA GLN A 359 12.21 17.14 12.95
C GLN A 359 10.86 16.57 13.39
N PHE A 360 10.28 15.68 12.60
CA PHE A 360 8.99 15.08 12.87
C PHE A 360 9.15 13.59 13.12
N ARG A 361 8.70 13.12 14.29
CA ARG A 361 8.79 11.72 14.71
C ARG A 361 7.41 11.19 15.05
N ILE A 362 7.15 9.95 14.68
CA ILE A 362 5.90 9.24 14.98
C ILE A 362 6.23 7.91 15.67
N ALA A 363 5.47 7.56 16.71
CA ALA A 363 5.66 6.33 17.46
C ALA A 363 5.11 5.10 16.71
N ILE A 364 5.86 4.00 16.78
CA ILE A 364 5.42 2.63 16.56
C ILE A 364 5.60 1.91 17.88
N GLY A 365 4.50 1.60 18.58
CA GLY A 365 4.58 1.16 19.96
C GLY A 365 5.27 2.21 20.84
N ASP A 366 6.33 1.80 21.52
CA ASP A 366 7.06 2.65 22.46
C ASP A 366 8.25 3.41 21.84
N LYS A 367 8.52 3.26 20.54
CA LYS A 367 9.65 3.92 19.87
C LYS A 367 9.18 4.85 18.76
N GLU A 368 9.76 6.05 18.74
CA GLU A 368 9.54 7.04 17.69
C GLU A 368 10.54 6.87 16.53
N PHE A 369 10.03 7.04 15.31
CA PHE A 369 10.79 7.04 14.06
C PHE A 369 10.67 8.39 13.37
N ILE A 370 11.77 8.88 12.81
CA ILE A 370 11.86 10.19 12.14
C ILE A 370 11.34 10.04 10.71
N ILE A 371 10.47 10.96 10.27
CA ILE A 371 10.22 11.17 8.85
C ILE A 371 11.37 11.99 8.28
N GLN A 372 11.92 11.58 7.15
CA GLN A 372 12.96 12.34 6.45
C GLN A 372 12.41 13.74 6.10
N LYS A 373 13.17 14.80 6.40
CA LYS A 373 12.71 16.19 6.18
C LYS A 373 12.23 16.44 4.76
N GLY A 374 12.91 15.88 3.76
CA GLY A 374 12.50 15.99 2.36
C GLY A 374 11.15 15.35 2.05
N ASP A 375 10.79 14.29 2.79
CA ASP A 375 9.50 13.60 2.65
C ASP A 375 8.33 14.31 3.38
N LEU A 376 8.59 15.40 4.11
CA LEU A 376 7.54 16.32 4.61
C LEU A 376 6.94 17.18 3.49
N ILE A 377 7.64 17.30 2.36
CA ILE A 377 7.17 17.97 1.15
C ILE A 377 6.65 16.89 0.20
N PHE A 378 5.37 16.97 -0.16
CA PHE A 378 4.78 15.97 -1.05
C PHE A 378 4.88 16.37 -2.53
N ALA A 379 4.35 17.52 -2.90
CA ALA A 379 4.28 17.95 -4.29
C ALA A 379 4.29 19.48 -4.43
N PRO A 380 4.83 20.04 -5.52
CA PRO A 380 4.61 21.43 -5.85
C PRO A 380 3.15 21.65 -6.29
N THR A 381 2.61 22.83 -6.00
CA THR A 381 1.33 23.29 -6.52
C THR A 381 1.54 24.34 -7.64
N ASP A 382 0.48 24.65 -8.36
CA ASP A 382 0.47 25.64 -9.45
C ASP A 382 0.66 27.10 -8.96
N LYS A 383 0.32 27.39 -7.68
CA LYS A 383 0.46 28.73 -7.09
C LYS A 383 1.77 28.97 -6.33
N GLY A 384 2.72 28.09 -6.49
CA GLY A 384 4.06 28.33 -5.95
C GLY A 384 4.21 28.04 -4.45
N VAL A 385 3.38 27.16 -3.88
CA VAL A 385 3.58 26.55 -2.58
C VAL A 385 3.79 25.05 -2.77
N PHE A 386 4.24 24.35 -1.72
CA PHE A 386 4.29 22.90 -1.69
C PHE A 386 3.09 22.35 -0.90
N TYR A 387 2.52 21.26 -1.37
CA TYR A 387 1.60 20.47 -0.60
C TYR A 387 2.37 19.62 0.41
N GLY A 388 2.00 19.69 1.69
CA GLY A 388 2.65 18.91 2.73
C GLY A 388 2.25 17.44 2.67
N SER A 389 3.14 16.54 3.05
CA SER A 389 2.86 15.10 3.08
C SER A 389 2.04 14.66 4.29
N VAL A 390 2.02 15.47 5.34
CA VAL A 390 1.27 15.20 6.58
C VAL A 390 -0.05 15.97 6.53
N GLN A 391 -1.16 15.25 6.54
CA GLN A 391 -2.50 15.83 6.41
C GLN A 391 -3.45 15.33 7.51
N SER A 392 -4.57 16.00 7.65
CA SER A 392 -5.59 15.61 8.61
C SER A 392 -6.28 14.30 8.23
N ARG A 393 -6.45 13.41 9.20
CA ARG A 393 -7.32 12.23 9.07
C ARG A 393 -8.81 12.54 9.29
N GLY A 394 -9.14 13.82 9.54
CA GLY A 394 -10.50 14.23 9.88
C GLY A 394 -10.98 13.62 11.21
N GLU A 395 -12.24 13.28 11.28
CA GLU A 395 -12.91 12.71 12.48
C GLU A 395 -12.55 11.22 12.74
N ASN A 396 -11.66 10.63 11.96
CA ASN A 396 -11.35 9.20 12.09
C ASN A 396 -10.55 8.88 13.36
N SER A 397 -10.61 7.62 13.79
CA SER A 397 -10.06 7.15 15.07
C SER A 397 -8.62 6.62 15.00
N PHE A 398 -8.02 6.52 13.80
CA PHE A 398 -6.66 6.02 13.63
C PHE A 398 -5.89 6.80 12.56
N ASP A 399 -4.58 6.82 12.70
CA ASP A 399 -3.68 7.44 11.74
C ASP A 399 -3.37 6.49 10.57
N VAL A 400 -2.99 7.07 9.41
CA VAL A 400 -2.48 6.31 8.27
C VAL A 400 -1.04 6.72 8.01
N LEU A 401 -0.11 5.81 8.22
CA LEU A 401 1.31 5.99 7.96
C LEU A 401 1.62 5.46 6.57
N GLY A 402 1.50 6.33 5.57
CA GLY A 402 1.71 6.00 4.18
C GLY A 402 3.17 6.03 3.75
N THR A 403 3.43 6.02 2.43
CA THR A 403 4.80 5.88 1.90
C THR A 403 5.72 7.03 2.29
N ALA A 404 5.20 8.25 2.54
CA ALA A 404 6.00 9.35 3.06
C ALA A 404 6.67 9.01 4.41
N PHE A 405 6.01 8.24 5.28
CA PHE A 405 6.60 7.71 6.51
C PHE A 405 7.40 6.42 6.26
N LEU A 406 6.85 5.48 5.48
CA LEU A 406 7.44 4.16 5.28
C LEU A 406 8.82 4.21 4.60
N LYS A 407 9.13 5.28 3.87
CA LYS A 407 10.47 5.53 3.33
C LYS A 407 11.53 5.73 4.40
N SER A 408 11.16 6.09 5.61
CA SER A 408 12.11 6.34 6.72
C SER A 408 12.46 5.07 7.50
N ILE A 409 11.73 3.98 7.29
CA ILE A 409 11.91 2.73 8.02
C ILE A 409 12.09 1.53 7.09
N TYR A 410 12.67 0.48 7.60
CA TYR A 410 12.50 -0.86 7.07
C TYR A 410 11.35 -1.51 7.81
N ALA A 411 10.25 -1.70 7.10
CA ALA A 411 8.98 -2.15 7.66
C ALA A 411 8.81 -3.67 7.53
N ILE A 412 8.25 -4.31 8.57
CA ILE A 412 8.09 -5.76 8.67
C ILE A 412 6.68 -6.07 9.15
N TRP A 413 5.89 -6.77 8.34
CA TRP A 413 4.55 -7.25 8.68
C TRP A 413 4.64 -8.74 9.03
N ASP A 414 4.68 -9.07 10.32
CA ASP A 414 4.73 -10.45 10.84
C ASP A 414 3.30 -10.95 11.08
N GLN A 415 2.75 -11.60 10.07
CA GLN A 415 1.36 -12.06 10.09
C GLN A 415 1.17 -13.25 11.02
N GLY A 416 2.16 -14.13 11.09
CA GLY A 416 2.12 -15.30 11.98
C GLY A 416 2.00 -14.91 13.45
N ARG A 417 2.71 -13.83 13.85
CA ARG A 417 2.68 -13.34 15.24
C ARG A 417 1.78 -12.12 15.44
N LYS A 418 1.10 -11.65 14.38
CA LYS A 418 0.23 -10.46 14.40
C LYS A 418 0.94 -9.26 15.04
N ARG A 419 2.07 -8.87 14.48
CA ARG A 419 2.84 -7.72 14.94
C ARG A 419 3.46 -6.97 13.76
N PHE A 420 3.70 -5.69 13.96
CA PHE A 420 4.40 -4.83 13.02
C PHE A 420 5.78 -4.50 13.58
N GLY A 421 6.80 -4.65 12.74
CA GLY A 421 8.19 -4.41 13.12
C GLY A 421 8.81 -3.29 12.31
N ALA A 422 9.70 -2.53 12.93
CA ALA A 422 10.45 -1.48 12.24
C ALA A 422 11.87 -1.31 12.78
N VAL A 423 12.78 -0.91 11.91
CA VAL A 423 14.06 -0.27 12.25
C VAL A 423 14.22 0.99 11.41
N THR A 424 15.00 1.94 11.89
CA THR A 424 15.37 3.12 11.10
C THR A 424 16.13 2.69 9.85
N LYS A 425 15.66 3.10 8.68
CA LYS A 425 16.35 2.86 7.43
C LYS A 425 17.37 3.97 7.15
N ILE A 426 18.60 3.58 6.84
CA ILE A 426 19.65 4.53 6.49
C ILE A 426 19.57 4.81 4.99
N GLU A 427 19.20 6.04 4.62
CA GLU A 427 18.98 6.43 3.22
C GLU A 427 20.25 6.27 2.36
N ALA A 428 21.42 6.55 2.91
CA ALA A 428 22.71 6.38 2.21
C ALA A 428 23.16 4.92 2.07
N PHE A 429 22.49 3.97 2.74
CA PHE A 429 22.84 2.56 2.62
C PHE A 429 22.32 2.00 1.29
N ILE A 430 23.23 1.42 0.51
CA ILE A 430 22.91 0.73 -0.74
C ILE A 430 22.80 -0.77 -0.47
N PRO A 431 21.61 -1.36 -0.49
CA PRO A 431 21.45 -2.79 -0.27
C PRO A 431 22.20 -3.60 -1.34
N PRO A 432 22.98 -4.63 -0.94
CA PRO A 432 23.72 -5.42 -1.91
C PRO A 432 22.77 -6.21 -2.83
N THR A 433 23.11 -6.28 -4.11
CA THR A 433 22.28 -6.92 -5.15
C THR A 433 22.30 -8.45 -5.12
N LYS A 434 23.11 -9.06 -4.25
CA LYS A 434 23.20 -10.54 -4.09
C LYS A 434 21.87 -11.25 -3.80
N TYR A 435 20.85 -10.49 -3.35
CA TYR A 435 19.52 -11.00 -3.02
C TYR A 435 18.45 -10.63 -4.05
N ASP A 436 18.86 -9.99 -5.14
CA ASP A 436 17.95 -9.69 -6.22
C ASP A 436 17.63 -10.94 -7.03
N ARG A 437 16.51 -10.90 -7.74
CA ARG A 437 16.15 -11.96 -8.66
C ARG A 437 17.31 -12.21 -9.63
N PRO A 438 17.81 -13.46 -9.75
CA PRO A 438 18.83 -13.77 -10.73
C PRO A 438 18.34 -13.39 -12.14
N ARG A 439 19.18 -12.67 -12.89
CA ARG A 439 18.91 -12.44 -14.31
C ARG A 439 18.98 -13.79 -15.01
N LEU A 440 17.87 -14.27 -15.51
CA LEU A 440 17.83 -15.48 -16.33
C LEU A 440 18.54 -15.19 -17.65
N THR A 441 19.56 -15.95 -17.96
CA THR A 441 20.17 -15.95 -19.29
C THR A 441 19.21 -16.56 -20.31
N ASP A 442 19.43 -16.36 -21.60
CA ASP A 442 18.62 -17.00 -22.63
C ASP A 442 18.75 -18.54 -22.59
N GLU A 443 19.86 -19.05 -22.07
CA GLU A 443 20.09 -20.46 -21.84
C GLU A 443 19.27 -20.96 -20.65
N ASP A 444 19.24 -20.21 -19.53
CA ASP A 444 18.37 -20.49 -18.39
C ASP A 444 16.88 -20.49 -18.79
N ARG A 445 16.46 -19.57 -19.67
CA ARG A 445 15.09 -19.50 -20.18
C ARG A 445 14.71 -20.71 -21.04
N LYS A 446 15.64 -21.19 -21.85
CA LYS A 446 15.44 -22.40 -22.68
C LYS A 446 15.39 -23.66 -21.80
N GLU A 447 16.28 -23.80 -20.82
CA GLU A 447 16.27 -24.93 -19.89
C GLU A 447 15.02 -24.94 -19.00
N LEU A 448 14.56 -23.78 -18.51
CA LEU A 448 13.32 -23.66 -17.76
C LEU A 448 12.08 -24.03 -18.59
N GLY A 449 12.07 -23.73 -19.86
CA GLY A 449 11.02 -24.17 -20.79
C GLY A 449 10.93 -25.69 -20.95
N VAL A 450 12.06 -26.40 -20.78
CA VAL A 450 12.14 -27.85 -20.84
C VAL A 450 11.80 -28.51 -19.50
N ILE A 451 12.16 -27.89 -18.37
CA ILE A 451 11.97 -28.45 -17.02
C ILE A 451 10.53 -28.29 -16.51
N ILE A 452 9.78 -27.29 -16.97
CA ILE A 452 8.37 -27.09 -16.57
C ILE A 452 7.46 -28.26 -16.99
N GLY A 453 7.95 -29.19 -17.80
CA GLY A 453 7.23 -30.41 -18.18
C GLY A 453 7.14 -31.51 -17.09
N TYR A 454 8.02 -31.54 -16.09
CA TYR A 454 8.04 -32.63 -15.10
C TYR A 454 8.63 -32.16 -13.75
N GLY A 455 7.77 -32.04 -12.74
CA GLY A 455 8.12 -32.13 -11.31
C GLY A 455 8.84 -30.93 -10.68
N ASP A 456 8.56 -30.73 -9.43
CA ASP A 456 9.13 -29.85 -8.40
C ASP A 456 10.39 -29.02 -8.79
N ILE A 457 10.16 -27.75 -9.15
CA ILE A 457 11.22 -26.83 -9.61
C ILE A 457 12.13 -26.36 -8.47
N SER A 458 11.75 -26.58 -7.21
CA SER A 458 12.42 -25.94 -6.06
C SER A 458 13.78 -26.49 -5.67
N SER A 459 14.14 -27.71 -6.06
CA SER A 459 15.35 -28.35 -5.52
C SER A 459 16.51 -28.59 -6.51
N THR A 460 16.26 -28.63 -7.80
CA THR A 460 17.26 -29.17 -8.75
C THR A 460 18.08 -28.12 -9.50
N PHE A 461 17.63 -26.90 -9.61
CA PHE A 461 18.29 -25.90 -10.47
C PHE A 461 19.49 -25.19 -9.81
N PHE A 462 19.51 -25.09 -8.48
CA PHE A 462 20.55 -24.34 -7.77
C PHE A 462 21.69 -25.21 -7.22
N GLU A 463 21.53 -26.54 -7.12
CA GLU A 463 22.63 -27.45 -6.70
C GLU A 463 23.73 -27.58 -7.73
N LYS A 464 23.51 -27.26 -9.00
CA LYS A 464 24.51 -27.40 -10.07
C LYS A 464 25.46 -26.23 -10.27
N ARG A 465 25.29 -25.09 -9.53
CA ARG A 465 26.15 -23.89 -9.66
C ARG A 465 26.71 -23.37 -8.33
N ALA A 466 26.78 -24.19 -7.30
CA ALA A 466 27.51 -23.87 -6.06
C ALA A 466 28.93 -24.43 -6.10
#